data_b398faf2b71af47a2d48c305bf2f9672
#
_entry.id   b398faf2b71af47a2d48c305bf2f9672
#
_cell.length_a   1.000
_cell.length_b   1.000
_cell.length_c   1.000
_cell.angle_alpha   90.00
_cell.angle_beta   90.00
_cell.angle_gamma   90.00
#
_symmetry.space_group_name_H-M   'P 1'
#
loop_
_entity.id
_entity.type
_entity.pdbx_description
1 polymer ?
#
loop_
_entity_poly.entity_id
_entity_poly.type
_entity_poly.pdbx_seq_one_letter_code
_entity_poly.pdbx_strand_id
1 'polypeptide(L)'
;MTQPDPTPPIPIADDVGDPPWRVDGLADSVMILLTMAAVQRIAGFLRAILFCRWLDPEQLGQWDMAFSFLLLAAPLTVLALPGAFGRYVEHFRQRGQLRTFLRSTTLTCIGLLAAGTTVILLGRRWFSGLIFGTPDESGTVALLAVSLVAVVAYNFSIELFTALRNVRLVSVLQLVNSVAFAVIGLGLILGWRASAVSVVIAYGAACLIAALLAGWRLSGTWQSIRPAAEPLAARPFWARFAPFAGWLLMVNMLANLFEVIDRYMIVHYSTMPTSEALAQVGNYHSSRVIPMLMVTVAAMLGSMITPHLSHDWEAGRRREVGHRLALFLKLFGFALVLGSTAVLVASPLLFGWAFRGKFDGGLAVLPWTLTYCSWFAMVMIVQNYLWCAEKAYLCSVALGTGLVVNIGLNLLLLPPLGLLGAVLATTTANLVALGLICLFLARMGFPFDPGVRVVLGLPPVLCLGPWIAMSVLVVVAAEAALGKHLLTPEERDEIAAGARKYLGRLPGFHRVWTA
;
A
#
# COMPACT_ATOMS: atom_id res chain seq x y z
N MET A 1 -16.43 -5.71 -48.12
CA MET A 1 -16.39 -5.43 -46.68
C MET A 1 -16.93 -4.02 -46.50
N THR A 2 -18.21 -3.89 -46.23
CA THR A 2 -18.95 -2.63 -46.04
C THR A 2 -18.67 -2.16 -44.62
N GLN A 3 -18.18 -0.91 -44.47
CA GLN A 3 -18.07 -0.23 -43.17
C GLN A 3 -19.45 -0.15 -42.52
N PRO A 4 -19.57 -0.43 -41.19
CA PRO A 4 -20.80 -0.16 -40.47
C PRO A 4 -20.99 1.35 -40.33
N ASP A 5 -22.23 1.78 -40.59
CA ASP A 5 -22.72 3.16 -40.47
C ASP A 5 -22.38 3.77 -39.09
N PRO A 6 -21.99 5.05 -39.04
CA PRO A 6 -21.74 5.72 -37.78
C PRO A 6 -23.07 5.89 -37.02
N THR A 7 -23.16 5.25 -35.86
CA THR A 7 -24.28 5.46 -34.92
C THR A 7 -24.45 6.97 -34.64
N PRO A 8 -25.67 7.49 -34.66
CA PRO A 8 -25.93 8.90 -34.40
C PRO A 8 -25.48 9.28 -32.98
N PRO A 9 -24.98 10.51 -32.78
CA PRO A 9 -24.57 10.96 -31.47
C PRO A 9 -25.76 10.95 -30.51
N ILE A 10 -25.57 10.30 -29.37
CA ILE A 10 -26.54 10.25 -28.28
C ILE A 10 -26.76 11.68 -27.81
N PRO A 11 -28.03 12.19 -27.72
CA PRO A 11 -28.26 13.52 -27.19
C PRO A 11 -27.75 13.62 -25.76
N ILE A 12 -26.77 14.48 -25.54
CA ILE A 12 -26.29 14.86 -24.22
C ILE A 12 -27.48 15.55 -23.54
N ALA A 13 -28.08 14.93 -22.55
CA ALA A 13 -29.08 15.54 -21.72
C ALA A 13 -28.42 16.70 -20.95
N ASP A 14 -28.67 17.93 -21.37
CA ASP A 14 -28.15 19.18 -20.79
C ASP A 14 -28.67 19.47 -19.36
N ASP A 15 -29.26 18.50 -18.68
CA ASP A 15 -29.85 18.67 -17.35
C ASP A 15 -29.43 17.56 -16.37
N VAL A 16 -28.13 17.29 -16.31
CA VAL A 16 -27.57 16.58 -15.16
C VAL A 16 -27.32 17.66 -14.10
N GLY A 17 -28.31 17.90 -13.27
CA GLY A 17 -28.20 18.80 -12.12
C GLY A 17 -26.92 18.53 -11.35
N ASP A 18 -26.23 19.60 -10.94
CA ASP A 18 -25.00 19.54 -10.17
C ASP A 18 -25.13 18.51 -9.03
N PRO A 19 -24.13 17.65 -8.83
CA PRO A 19 -24.18 16.68 -7.76
C PRO A 19 -24.36 17.40 -6.42
N PRO A 20 -25.18 16.87 -5.48
CA PRO A 20 -25.49 17.51 -4.21
C PRO A 20 -24.29 17.69 -3.27
N TRP A 21 -23.08 17.35 -3.70
CA TRP A 21 -21.80 17.58 -3.01
C TRP A 21 -21.05 18.72 -3.71
N ARG A 22 -20.74 19.76 -2.93
CA ARG A 22 -19.89 20.87 -3.36
C ARG A 22 -18.53 20.33 -3.84
N VAL A 23 -18.19 20.68 -5.07
CA VAL A 23 -16.80 20.56 -5.55
C VAL A 23 -16.02 21.70 -4.88
N ASP A 24 -15.28 21.38 -3.83
CA ASP A 24 -14.44 22.37 -3.13
C ASP A 24 -13.36 22.92 -4.05
N GLY A 25 -12.91 24.15 -3.80
CA GLY A 25 -11.78 24.74 -4.51
C GLY A 25 -10.55 23.81 -4.46
N LEU A 26 -9.91 23.59 -5.60
CA LEU A 26 -8.86 22.56 -5.76
C LEU A 26 -7.72 22.72 -4.74
N ALA A 27 -7.30 23.95 -4.45
CA ALA A 27 -6.16 24.23 -3.56
C ALA A 27 -6.46 23.95 -2.07
N ASP A 28 -7.64 24.38 -1.59
CA ASP A 28 -8.03 24.18 -0.18
C ASP A 28 -8.32 22.72 0.10
N SER A 29 -8.94 22.03 -0.85
CA SER A 29 -9.20 20.59 -0.76
C SER A 29 -7.90 19.78 -0.69
N VAL A 30 -6.88 20.10 -1.50
CA VAL A 30 -5.59 19.43 -1.50
C VAL A 30 -4.88 19.59 -0.15
N MET A 31 -4.85 20.79 0.41
CA MET A 31 -4.19 21.05 1.71
C MET A 31 -4.87 20.26 2.84
N ILE A 32 -6.20 20.25 2.89
CA ILE A 32 -6.95 19.48 3.89
C ILE A 32 -6.68 17.97 3.74
N LEU A 33 -6.69 17.46 2.51
CA LEU A 33 -6.43 16.06 2.23
C LEU A 33 -5.02 15.63 2.64
N LEU A 34 -4.01 16.45 2.33
CA LEU A 34 -2.62 16.22 2.73
C LEU A 34 -2.47 16.21 4.26
N THR A 35 -3.10 17.17 4.94
CA THR A 35 -3.09 17.25 6.40
C THR A 35 -3.75 16.02 7.03
N MET A 36 -4.92 15.60 6.54
CA MET A 36 -5.60 14.39 7.01
C MET A 36 -4.77 13.14 6.77
N ALA A 37 -4.15 13.01 5.60
CA ALA A 37 -3.27 11.90 5.29
C ALA A 37 -2.04 11.87 6.21
N ALA A 38 -1.42 13.03 6.49
CA ALA A 38 -0.30 13.13 7.42
C ALA A 38 -0.71 12.72 8.85
N VAL A 39 -1.82 13.23 9.36
CA VAL A 39 -2.35 12.87 10.69
C VAL A 39 -2.64 11.37 10.78
N GLN A 40 -3.28 10.80 9.76
CA GLN A 40 -3.55 9.37 9.67
C GLN A 40 -2.25 8.52 9.73
N ARG A 41 -1.21 8.95 9.01
CA ARG A 41 0.09 8.25 8.98
C ARG A 41 0.80 8.32 10.32
N ILE A 42 0.81 9.50 10.94
CA ILE A 42 1.39 9.70 12.28
C ILE A 42 0.63 8.85 13.30
N ALA A 43 -0.69 8.86 13.31
CA ALA A 43 -1.50 8.04 14.20
C ALA A 43 -1.23 6.54 14.02
N GLY A 44 -1.15 6.07 12.76
CA GLY A 44 -0.82 4.68 12.43
C GLY A 44 0.57 4.27 12.91
N PHE A 45 1.56 5.15 12.73
CA PHE A 45 2.94 4.92 13.16
C PHE A 45 3.07 4.89 14.69
N LEU A 46 2.50 5.87 15.38
CA LEU A 46 2.50 5.90 16.85
C LEU A 46 1.83 4.66 17.42
N ARG A 47 0.68 4.26 16.86
CA ARG A 47 0.00 3.02 17.24
C ARG A 47 0.91 1.80 17.08
N ALA A 48 1.61 1.66 15.93
CA ALA A 48 2.50 0.53 15.68
C ALA A 48 3.65 0.47 16.71
N ILE A 49 4.27 1.60 17.04
CA ILE A 49 5.28 1.69 18.10
C ILE A 49 4.69 1.26 19.45
N LEU A 50 3.49 1.76 19.78
CA LEU A 50 2.85 1.46 21.04
C LEU A 50 2.44 -0.02 21.15
N PHE A 51 2.02 -0.65 20.06
CA PHE A 51 1.75 -2.07 20.02
C PHE A 51 3.03 -2.88 20.27
N CYS A 52 4.15 -2.55 19.62
CA CYS A 52 5.45 -3.16 19.90
C CYS A 52 5.87 -2.96 21.38
N ARG A 53 5.53 -1.82 21.99
CA ARG A 53 5.88 -1.55 23.38
C ARG A 53 5.15 -2.44 24.39
N TRP A 54 3.86 -2.71 24.18
CA TRP A 54 3.00 -3.38 25.14
C TRP A 54 2.71 -4.85 24.83
N LEU A 55 2.76 -5.25 23.57
CA LEU A 55 2.63 -6.66 23.20
C LEU A 55 3.97 -7.38 23.30
N ASP A 56 3.92 -8.69 23.57
CA ASP A 56 5.07 -9.56 23.45
C ASP A 56 5.25 -10.01 21.99
N PRO A 57 6.44 -10.48 21.58
CA PRO A 57 6.70 -10.86 20.19
C PRO A 57 5.71 -11.88 19.64
N GLU A 58 5.32 -12.89 20.44
CA GLU A 58 4.33 -13.89 20.05
C GLU A 58 2.96 -13.26 19.76
N GLN A 59 2.47 -12.40 20.68
CA GLN A 59 1.17 -11.73 20.53
C GLN A 59 1.16 -10.76 19.35
N LEU A 60 2.28 -10.09 19.10
CA LEU A 60 2.44 -9.23 17.93
C LEU A 60 2.46 -10.05 16.64
N GLY A 61 3.09 -11.23 16.65
CA GLY A 61 3.10 -12.16 15.53
C GLY A 61 1.71 -12.75 15.26
N GLN A 62 0.97 -13.14 16.29
CA GLN A 62 -0.43 -13.58 16.15
C GLN A 62 -1.30 -12.48 15.52
N TRP A 63 -1.12 -11.24 15.95
CA TRP A 63 -1.80 -10.10 15.32
C TRP A 63 -1.40 -9.94 13.84
N ASP A 64 -0.12 -10.02 13.51
CA ASP A 64 0.35 -9.85 12.13
C ASP A 64 -0.15 -10.97 11.21
N MET A 65 -0.24 -12.21 11.70
CA MET A 65 -0.88 -13.33 11.01
C MET A 65 -2.39 -13.12 10.81
N ALA A 66 -3.08 -12.65 11.86
CA ALA A 66 -4.51 -12.30 11.80
C ALA A 66 -4.78 -11.20 10.76
N PHE A 67 -3.98 -10.16 10.75
CA PHE A 67 -4.07 -9.07 9.78
C PHE A 67 -3.77 -9.56 8.35
N SER A 68 -2.74 -10.39 8.18
CA SER A 68 -2.37 -11.01 6.90
C SER A 68 -3.50 -11.86 6.32
N PHE A 69 -4.20 -12.62 7.18
CA PHE A 69 -5.39 -13.36 6.79
C PHE A 69 -6.53 -12.43 6.33
N LEU A 70 -6.83 -11.37 7.09
CA LEU A 70 -7.88 -10.40 6.72
C LEU A 70 -7.54 -9.68 5.40
N LEU A 71 -6.27 -9.38 5.15
CA LEU A 71 -5.78 -8.76 3.92
C LEU A 71 -6.04 -9.65 2.68
N LEU A 72 -5.89 -10.96 2.83
CA LEU A 72 -6.18 -11.93 1.76
C LEU A 72 -7.69 -12.27 1.69
N ALA A 73 -8.31 -12.51 2.83
CA ALA A 73 -9.69 -12.98 2.91
C ALA A 73 -10.70 -11.90 2.47
N ALA A 74 -10.47 -10.62 2.77
CA ALA A 74 -11.44 -9.58 2.46
C ALA A 74 -11.71 -9.44 0.95
N PRO A 75 -10.71 -9.25 0.06
CA PRO A 75 -10.97 -9.20 -1.38
C PRO A 75 -11.40 -10.56 -1.95
N LEU A 76 -10.87 -11.68 -1.43
CA LEU A 76 -11.23 -13.01 -1.89
C LEU A 76 -12.70 -13.34 -1.62
N THR A 77 -13.19 -13.02 -0.43
CA THR A 77 -14.56 -13.32 0.00
C THR A 77 -15.60 -12.62 -0.88
N VAL A 78 -15.35 -11.40 -1.35
CA VAL A 78 -16.26 -10.64 -2.22
C VAL A 78 -15.79 -10.61 -3.68
N LEU A 79 -14.84 -11.47 -4.06
CA LEU A 79 -14.27 -11.60 -5.41
C LEU A 79 -13.78 -10.25 -5.97
N ALA A 80 -13.25 -9.38 -5.11
CA ALA A 80 -12.79 -8.02 -5.42
C ALA A 80 -13.81 -7.16 -6.21
N LEU A 81 -15.11 -7.48 -6.15
CA LEU A 81 -16.17 -6.76 -6.86
C LEU A 81 -16.15 -5.24 -6.59
N PRO A 82 -15.93 -4.76 -5.34
CA PRO A 82 -15.85 -3.32 -5.07
C PRO A 82 -14.72 -2.62 -5.82
N GLY A 83 -13.58 -3.27 -6.05
CA GLY A 83 -12.45 -2.71 -6.80
C GLY A 83 -12.81 -2.33 -8.25
N ALA A 84 -13.86 -2.92 -8.81
CA ALA A 84 -14.34 -2.58 -10.15
C ALA A 84 -15.20 -1.29 -10.19
N PHE A 85 -15.58 -0.72 -9.05
CA PHE A 85 -16.44 0.47 -8.98
C PHE A 85 -15.84 1.68 -9.70
N GLY A 86 -14.53 1.89 -9.59
CA GLY A 86 -13.86 3.00 -10.25
C GLY A 86 -14.13 3.11 -11.76
N ARG A 87 -14.34 1.95 -12.43
CA ARG A 87 -14.64 1.89 -13.87
C ARG A 87 -16.14 1.95 -14.17
N TYR A 88 -16.95 1.27 -13.36
CA TYR A 88 -18.35 1.02 -13.73
C TYR A 88 -19.36 1.99 -13.11
N VAL A 89 -19.06 2.63 -11.97
CA VAL A 89 -19.97 3.59 -11.31
C VAL A 89 -20.36 4.73 -12.25
N GLU A 90 -19.37 5.35 -12.93
CA GLU A 90 -19.64 6.45 -13.86
C GLU A 90 -20.42 5.98 -15.09
N HIS A 91 -20.12 4.79 -15.63
CA HIS A 91 -20.83 4.20 -16.76
C HIS A 91 -22.33 4.00 -16.46
N PHE A 92 -22.66 3.46 -15.28
CA PHE A 92 -24.06 3.24 -14.89
C PHE A 92 -24.73 4.54 -14.40
N ARG A 93 -23.96 5.51 -13.90
CA ARG A 93 -24.47 6.84 -13.56
C ARG A 93 -24.97 7.57 -14.80
N GLN A 94 -24.18 7.61 -15.87
CA GLN A 94 -24.57 8.27 -17.14
C GLN A 94 -25.80 7.62 -17.78
N ARG A 95 -26.02 6.32 -17.55
CA ARG A 95 -27.22 5.59 -18.03
C ARG A 95 -28.41 5.65 -17.10
N GLY A 96 -28.33 6.37 -15.97
CA GLY A 96 -29.41 6.42 -14.98
C GLY A 96 -29.65 5.08 -14.24
N GLN A 97 -28.72 4.11 -14.34
CA GLN A 97 -28.88 2.77 -13.77
C GLN A 97 -28.03 2.55 -12.49
N LEU A 98 -27.45 3.62 -11.94
CA LEU A 98 -26.54 3.54 -10.79
C LEU A 98 -27.17 2.86 -9.57
N ARG A 99 -28.43 3.17 -9.26
CA ARG A 99 -29.15 2.60 -8.11
C ARG A 99 -29.30 1.08 -8.22
N THR A 100 -29.66 0.58 -9.41
CA THR A 100 -29.82 -0.86 -9.68
C THR A 100 -28.46 -1.56 -9.66
N PHE A 101 -27.41 -0.95 -10.24
CA PHE A 101 -26.04 -1.45 -10.19
C PHE A 101 -25.56 -1.61 -8.74
N LEU A 102 -25.66 -0.55 -7.92
CA LEU A 102 -25.22 -0.59 -6.52
C LEU A 102 -26.01 -1.61 -5.70
N ARG A 103 -27.34 -1.68 -5.90
CA ARG A 103 -28.17 -2.68 -5.20
C ARG A 103 -27.76 -4.10 -5.57
N SER A 104 -27.57 -4.42 -6.85
CA SER A 104 -27.18 -5.74 -7.32
C SER A 104 -25.81 -6.14 -6.79
N THR A 105 -24.80 -5.26 -6.90
CA THR A 105 -23.44 -5.55 -6.42
C THR A 105 -23.39 -5.66 -4.90
N THR A 106 -24.11 -4.81 -4.16
CA THR A 106 -24.17 -4.88 -2.68
C THR A 106 -24.81 -6.20 -2.22
N LEU A 107 -25.95 -6.61 -2.81
CA LEU A 107 -26.60 -7.87 -2.45
C LEU A 107 -25.71 -9.07 -2.75
N THR A 108 -25.01 -9.06 -3.90
CA THR A 108 -24.05 -10.12 -4.23
C THR A 108 -22.88 -10.15 -3.24
N CYS A 109 -22.31 -8.98 -2.89
CA CYS A 109 -21.25 -8.91 -1.89
C CYS A 109 -21.73 -9.43 -0.52
N ILE A 110 -22.95 -9.09 -0.08
CA ILE A 110 -23.52 -9.59 1.18
C ILE A 110 -23.68 -11.11 1.12
N GLY A 111 -24.21 -11.66 0.02
CA GLY A 111 -24.36 -13.12 -0.13
C GLY A 111 -23.01 -13.85 -0.12
N LEU A 112 -22.03 -13.35 -0.86
CA LEU A 112 -20.69 -13.91 -0.90
C LEU A 112 -19.99 -13.80 0.48
N LEU A 113 -20.13 -12.65 1.15
CA LEU A 113 -19.57 -12.42 2.49
C LEU A 113 -20.19 -13.36 3.52
N ALA A 114 -21.52 -13.54 3.49
CA ALA A 114 -22.20 -14.46 4.38
C ALA A 114 -21.72 -15.92 4.14
N ALA A 115 -21.62 -16.32 2.88
CA ALA A 115 -21.11 -17.66 2.52
C ALA A 115 -19.66 -17.85 2.98
N GLY A 116 -18.75 -16.90 2.68
CA GLY A 116 -17.34 -16.96 3.10
C GLY A 116 -17.17 -16.95 4.61
N THR A 117 -17.89 -16.09 5.32
CA THR A 117 -17.87 -16.05 6.80
C THR A 117 -18.37 -17.39 7.39
N THR A 118 -19.43 -17.95 6.82
CA THR A 118 -19.95 -19.28 7.26
C THR A 118 -18.91 -20.37 7.03
N VAL A 119 -18.23 -20.41 5.87
CA VAL A 119 -17.15 -21.38 5.59
C VAL A 119 -16.02 -21.24 6.61
N ILE A 120 -15.59 -20.01 6.94
CA ILE A 120 -14.56 -19.78 7.95
C ILE A 120 -15.01 -20.25 9.34
N LEU A 121 -16.25 -19.96 9.75
CA LEU A 121 -16.80 -20.37 11.04
C LEU A 121 -16.95 -21.89 11.16
N LEU A 122 -17.44 -22.58 10.13
CA LEU A 122 -17.54 -24.02 10.11
C LEU A 122 -16.17 -24.70 10.11
N GLY A 123 -15.22 -24.15 9.34
CA GLY A 123 -13.85 -24.63 9.21
C GLY A 123 -12.87 -24.03 10.24
N ARG A 124 -13.32 -23.41 11.32
CA ARG A 124 -12.49 -22.60 12.24
C ARG A 124 -11.22 -23.29 12.76
N ARG A 125 -11.26 -24.61 12.98
CA ARG A 125 -10.08 -25.38 13.42
C ARG A 125 -9.06 -25.50 12.30
N TRP A 126 -9.51 -25.76 11.07
CA TRP A 126 -8.66 -25.83 9.88
C TRP A 126 -8.02 -24.47 9.58
N PHE A 127 -8.84 -23.40 9.61
CA PHE A 127 -8.32 -22.02 9.44
C PHE A 127 -7.36 -21.63 10.56
N SER A 128 -7.57 -22.09 11.80
CA SER A 128 -6.64 -21.87 12.90
C SER A 128 -5.28 -22.51 12.61
N GLY A 129 -5.26 -23.77 12.14
CA GLY A 129 -4.04 -24.41 11.65
C GLY A 129 -3.38 -23.66 10.50
N LEU A 130 -4.18 -23.18 9.54
CA LEU A 130 -3.66 -22.41 8.39
C LEU A 130 -3.06 -21.05 8.79
N ILE A 131 -3.69 -20.33 9.71
CA ILE A 131 -3.29 -18.96 10.10
C ILE A 131 -2.19 -19.00 11.15
N PHE A 132 -2.37 -19.78 12.22
CA PHE A 132 -1.52 -19.75 13.41
C PHE A 132 -0.61 -20.98 13.55
N GLY A 133 -0.71 -21.97 12.65
CA GLY A 133 0.03 -23.24 12.77
C GLY A 133 -0.48 -24.17 13.85
N THR A 134 -1.58 -23.83 14.56
CA THR A 134 -2.18 -24.64 15.62
C THR A 134 -3.72 -24.60 15.54
N PRO A 135 -4.43 -25.70 15.83
CA PRO A 135 -5.89 -25.72 15.85
C PRO A 135 -6.51 -25.04 17.09
N ASP A 136 -5.69 -24.69 18.09
CA ASP A 136 -6.14 -24.23 19.40
C ASP A 136 -6.70 -22.81 19.39
N GLU A 137 -6.29 -22.00 18.42
CA GLU A 137 -6.73 -20.60 18.25
C GLU A 137 -8.08 -20.47 17.50
N SER A 138 -8.91 -21.52 17.53
CA SER A 138 -10.22 -21.53 16.83
C SER A 138 -11.20 -20.45 17.33
N GLY A 139 -11.05 -19.97 18.55
CA GLY A 139 -11.79 -18.82 19.11
C GLY A 139 -11.38 -17.50 18.45
N THR A 140 -10.09 -17.29 18.26
CA THR A 140 -9.53 -16.12 17.55
C THR A 140 -9.98 -16.10 16.09
N VAL A 141 -10.06 -17.27 15.43
CA VAL A 141 -10.58 -17.38 14.05
C VAL A 141 -12.07 -17.01 13.98
N ALA A 142 -12.88 -17.41 14.96
CA ALA A 142 -14.29 -16.98 14.98
C ALA A 142 -14.41 -15.46 15.10
N LEU A 143 -13.58 -14.83 15.92
CA LEU A 143 -13.51 -13.38 16.03
C LEU A 143 -13.04 -12.72 14.72
N LEU A 144 -12.05 -13.32 14.05
CA LEU A 144 -11.59 -12.85 12.73
C LEU A 144 -12.71 -12.93 11.68
N ALA A 145 -13.55 -13.98 11.71
CA ALA A 145 -14.69 -14.10 10.80
C ALA A 145 -15.72 -12.97 11.02
N VAL A 146 -15.96 -12.58 12.28
CA VAL A 146 -16.81 -11.43 12.61
C VAL A 146 -16.14 -10.11 12.16
N SER A 147 -14.85 -9.95 12.45
CA SER A 147 -14.09 -8.76 12.05
C SER A 147 -14.01 -8.62 10.53
N LEU A 148 -13.96 -9.72 9.78
CA LEU A 148 -13.97 -9.73 8.31
C LEU A 148 -15.21 -9.03 7.74
N VAL A 149 -16.38 -9.20 8.37
CA VAL A 149 -17.62 -8.51 7.95
C VAL A 149 -17.43 -7.00 8.02
N ALA A 150 -16.88 -6.50 9.14
CA ALA A 150 -16.61 -5.07 9.32
C ALA A 150 -15.55 -4.54 8.35
N VAL A 151 -14.48 -5.31 8.12
CA VAL A 151 -13.38 -4.96 7.19
C VAL A 151 -13.91 -4.89 5.76
N VAL A 152 -14.70 -5.87 5.32
CA VAL A 152 -15.30 -5.87 3.97
C VAL A 152 -16.27 -4.69 3.81
N ALA A 153 -17.12 -4.40 4.80
CA ALA A 153 -18.03 -3.26 4.75
C ALA A 153 -17.28 -1.92 4.68
N TYR A 154 -16.18 -1.79 5.43
CA TYR A 154 -15.30 -0.62 5.37
C TYR A 154 -14.64 -0.48 3.98
N ASN A 155 -14.01 -1.55 3.46
CA ASN A 155 -13.36 -1.53 2.16
C ASN A 155 -14.35 -1.25 1.03
N PHE A 156 -15.55 -1.86 1.07
CA PHE A 156 -16.64 -1.57 0.14
C PHE A 156 -16.99 -0.09 0.13
N SER A 157 -17.08 0.52 1.32
CA SER A 157 -17.41 1.93 1.45
C SER A 157 -16.32 2.84 0.88
N ILE A 158 -15.05 2.53 1.15
CA ILE A 158 -13.91 3.28 0.60
C ILE A 158 -13.91 3.22 -0.92
N GLU A 159 -14.06 2.03 -1.52
CA GLU A 159 -14.10 1.85 -2.98
C GLU A 159 -15.29 2.58 -3.62
N LEU A 160 -16.46 2.51 -2.99
CA LEU A 160 -17.65 3.19 -3.45
C LEU A 160 -17.47 4.71 -3.47
N PHE A 161 -17.07 5.32 -2.34
CA PHE A 161 -16.92 6.77 -2.27
C PHE A 161 -15.73 7.28 -3.09
N THR A 162 -14.69 6.48 -3.29
CA THR A 162 -13.60 6.77 -4.23
C THR A 162 -14.15 6.82 -5.66
N ALA A 163 -14.96 5.84 -6.07
CA ALA A 163 -15.58 5.80 -7.38
C ALA A 163 -16.59 6.95 -7.59
N LEU A 164 -17.27 7.39 -6.53
CA LEU A 164 -18.14 8.57 -6.52
C LEU A 164 -17.35 9.90 -6.48
N ARG A 165 -16.01 9.86 -6.48
CA ARG A 165 -15.11 11.03 -6.40
C ARG A 165 -15.30 11.87 -5.12
N ASN A 166 -15.84 11.28 -4.05
CA ASN A 166 -15.98 11.96 -2.77
C ASN A 166 -14.72 11.77 -1.90
N VAL A 167 -13.60 12.35 -2.37
CA VAL A 167 -12.28 12.16 -1.77
C VAL A 167 -12.23 12.67 -0.32
N ARG A 168 -12.96 13.75 0.00
CA ARG A 168 -13.04 14.28 1.36
C ARG A 168 -13.63 13.26 2.34
N LEU A 169 -14.73 12.61 1.96
CA LEU A 169 -15.37 11.59 2.81
C LEU A 169 -14.47 10.36 2.96
N VAL A 170 -13.81 9.92 1.89
CA VAL A 170 -12.82 8.83 1.94
C VAL A 170 -11.73 9.13 2.98
N SER A 171 -11.15 10.35 2.94
CA SER A 171 -10.13 10.76 3.90
C SER A 171 -10.63 10.81 5.34
N VAL A 172 -11.87 11.28 5.56
CA VAL A 172 -12.51 11.27 6.89
C VAL A 172 -12.71 9.84 7.39
N LEU A 173 -13.23 8.93 6.54
CA LEU A 173 -13.44 7.53 6.92
C LEU A 173 -12.12 6.82 7.27
N GLN A 174 -11.06 7.08 6.50
CA GLN A 174 -9.73 6.55 6.77
C GLN A 174 -9.14 7.11 8.08
N LEU A 175 -9.32 8.41 8.33
CA LEU A 175 -8.88 9.04 9.58
C LEU A 175 -9.63 8.48 10.79
N VAL A 176 -10.96 8.37 10.70
CA VAL A 176 -11.81 7.78 11.76
C VAL A 176 -11.39 6.35 12.05
N ASN A 177 -11.19 5.53 11.00
CA ASN A 177 -10.71 4.16 11.18
C ASN A 177 -9.32 4.14 11.88
N SER A 178 -8.38 4.95 11.44
CA SER A 178 -7.02 4.97 12.01
C SER A 178 -7.00 5.41 13.49
N VAL A 179 -7.75 6.47 13.82
CA VAL A 179 -7.85 7.01 15.18
C VAL A 179 -8.63 6.05 16.09
N ALA A 180 -9.79 5.55 15.63
CA ALA A 180 -10.58 4.58 16.38
C ALA A 180 -9.77 3.30 16.68
N PHE A 181 -9.03 2.79 15.70
CA PHE A 181 -8.16 1.63 15.90
C PHE A 181 -7.05 1.90 16.92
N ALA A 182 -6.44 3.08 16.90
CA ALA A 182 -5.43 3.45 17.90
C ALA A 182 -6.03 3.55 19.31
N VAL A 183 -7.14 4.29 19.45
CA VAL A 183 -7.77 4.54 20.77
C VAL A 183 -8.34 3.26 21.36
N ILE A 184 -9.13 2.50 20.58
CA ILE A 184 -9.75 1.24 21.07
C ILE A 184 -8.67 0.20 21.32
N GLY A 185 -7.67 0.10 20.41
CA GLY A 185 -6.58 -0.87 20.56
C GLY A 185 -5.76 -0.63 21.81
N LEU A 186 -5.34 0.60 22.06
CA LEU A 186 -4.64 0.95 23.29
C LEU A 186 -5.52 0.81 24.54
N GLY A 187 -6.78 1.22 24.43
CA GLY A 187 -7.75 1.06 25.53
C GLY A 187 -7.92 -0.40 25.95
N LEU A 188 -8.04 -1.32 24.99
CA LEU A 188 -8.17 -2.75 25.27
C LEU A 188 -6.85 -3.39 25.75
N ILE A 189 -5.70 -3.00 25.18
CA ILE A 189 -4.39 -3.51 25.60
C ILE A 189 -4.09 -3.09 27.06
N LEU A 190 -4.40 -1.86 27.43
CA LEU A 190 -4.09 -1.31 28.75
C LEU A 190 -5.15 -1.63 29.80
N GLY A 191 -6.43 -1.66 29.41
CA GLY A 191 -7.55 -1.81 30.32
C GLY A 191 -8.12 -3.22 30.45
N TRP A 192 -7.84 -4.11 29.48
CA TRP A 192 -8.38 -5.48 29.51
C TRP A 192 -7.27 -6.52 29.43
N ARG A 193 -6.64 -6.70 28.27
CA ARG A 193 -5.61 -7.72 28.06
C ARG A 193 -4.64 -7.31 26.97
N ALA A 194 -3.33 -7.38 27.24
CA ALA A 194 -2.28 -7.17 26.24
C ALA A 194 -2.14 -8.43 25.37
N SER A 195 -3.00 -8.57 24.36
CA SER A 195 -3.05 -9.76 23.48
C SER A 195 -3.46 -9.41 22.06
N ALA A 196 -3.14 -10.30 21.12
CA ALA A 196 -3.56 -10.22 19.72
C ALA A 196 -5.08 -10.10 19.58
N VAL A 197 -5.85 -10.79 20.44
CA VAL A 197 -7.32 -10.74 20.47
C VAL A 197 -7.82 -9.31 20.67
N SER A 198 -7.23 -8.55 21.61
CA SER A 198 -7.58 -7.14 21.85
C SER A 198 -7.39 -6.30 20.61
N VAL A 199 -6.31 -6.55 19.86
CA VAL A 199 -5.99 -5.81 18.63
C VAL A 199 -6.95 -6.18 17.49
N VAL A 200 -7.32 -7.46 17.37
CA VAL A 200 -8.32 -7.93 16.38
C VAL A 200 -9.68 -7.29 16.64
N ILE A 201 -10.14 -7.28 17.90
CA ILE A 201 -11.39 -6.61 18.29
C ILE A 201 -11.33 -5.12 17.94
N ALA A 202 -10.25 -4.45 18.31
CA ALA A 202 -10.08 -3.03 18.04
C ALA A 202 -10.12 -2.71 16.55
N TYR A 203 -9.46 -3.51 15.71
CA TYR A 203 -9.45 -3.32 14.27
C TYR A 203 -10.83 -3.54 13.66
N GLY A 204 -11.52 -4.63 14.03
CA GLY A 204 -12.89 -4.91 13.61
C GLY A 204 -13.86 -3.79 14.03
N ALA A 205 -13.77 -3.33 15.29
CA ALA A 205 -14.60 -2.22 15.79
C ALA A 205 -14.32 -0.90 15.06
N ALA A 206 -13.06 -0.58 14.79
CA ALA A 206 -12.69 0.63 14.03
C ALA A 206 -13.23 0.60 12.59
N CYS A 207 -13.12 -0.54 11.91
CA CYS A 207 -13.71 -0.75 10.59
C CYS A 207 -15.25 -0.62 10.62
N LEU A 208 -15.89 -1.18 11.66
CA LEU A 208 -17.34 -1.10 11.84
C LEU A 208 -17.80 0.35 12.05
N ILE A 209 -17.13 1.10 12.92
CA ILE A 209 -17.44 2.52 13.16
C ILE A 209 -17.34 3.32 11.86
N ALA A 210 -16.26 3.14 11.09
CA ALA A 210 -16.08 3.82 9.82
C ALA A 210 -17.13 3.40 8.78
N ALA A 211 -17.47 2.10 8.71
CA ALA A 211 -18.51 1.57 7.82
C ALA A 211 -19.92 2.09 8.18
N LEU A 212 -20.26 2.19 9.48
CA LEU A 212 -21.52 2.76 9.95
C LEU A 212 -21.62 4.26 9.59
N LEU A 213 -20.55 5.02 9.77
CA LEU A 213 -20.50 6.42 9.35
C LEU A 213 -20.69 6.56 7.83
N ALA A 214 -20.06 5.68 7.06
CA ALA A 214 -20.22 5.62 5.61
C ALA A 214 -21.67 5.29 5.22
N GLY A 215 -22.30 4.30 5.87
CA GLY A 215 -23.68 3.90 5.66
C GLY A 215 -24.67 5.04 5.98
N TRP A 216 -24.44 5.74 7.10
CA TRP A 216 -25.24 6.92 7.45
C TRP A 216 -25.15 8.03 6.39
N ARG A 217 -23.95 8.31 5.89
CA ARG A 217 -23.76 9.27 4.79
C ARG A 217 -24.41 8.80 3.49
N LEU A 218 -24.32 7.51 3.19
CA LEU A 218 -24.92 6.93 2.00
C LEU A 218 -26.44 6.97 2.05
N SER A 219 -27.08 6.76 3.22
CA SER A 219 -28.53 6.77 3.36
C SER A 219 -29.15 8.13 2.95
N GLY A 220 -28.49 9.24 3.31
CA GLY A 220 -28.89 10.57 2.87
C GLY A 220 -28.77 10.79 1.36
N THR A 221 -27.71 10.23 0.75
CA THR A 221 -27.45 10.34 -0.69
C THR A 221 -28.29 9.36 -1.51
N TRP A 222 -28.67 8.22 -0.93
CA TRP A 222 -29.44 7.17 -1.62
C TRP A 222 -30.78 7.65 -2.14
N GLN A 223 -31.45 8.54 -1.41
CA GLN A 223 -32.74 9.11 -1.80
C GLN A 223 -32.61 10.06 -3.00
N SER A 224 -31.47 10.70 -3.19
CA SER A 224 -31.21 11.60 -4.32
C SER A 224 -30.84 10.85 -5.61
N ILE A 225 -30.49 9.55 -5.54
CA ILE A 225 -30.22 8.74 -6.72
C ILE A 225 -31.55 8.31 -7.34
N ARG A 226 -31.83 8.81 -8.54
CA ARG A 226 -33.08 8.48 -9.27
C ARG A 226 -33.23 6.97 -9.48
N PRO A 227 -34.43 6.40 -9.34
CA PRO A 227 -34.69 5.02 -9.74
C PRO A 227 -34.37 4.83 -11.23
N ALA A 228 -33.84 3.66 -11.60
CA ALA A 228 -33.57 3.35 -13.00
C ALA A 228 -34.88 3.32 -13.80
N ALA A 229 -34.89 3.98 -14.97
CA ALA A 229 -36.01 3.94 -15.90
C ALA A 229 -36.15 2.58 -16.58
N GLU A 230 -35.00 1.88 -16.79
CA GLU A 230 -34.96 0.55 -17.40
C GLU A 230 -34.32 -0.48 -16.46
N PRO A 231 -34.82 -1.73 -16.41
CA PRO A 231 -34.22 -2.78 -15.61
C PRO A 231 -32.84 -3.17 -16.16
N LEU A 232 -31.87 -3.34 -15.26
CA LEU A 232 -30.56 -3.85 -15.62
C LEU A 232 -30.67 -5.34 -15.96
N ALA A 233 -30.40 -5.71 -17.23
CA ALA A 233 -30.38 -7.11 -17.62
C ALA A 233 -29.21 -7.85 -16.92
N ALA A 234 -29.53 -8.74 -16.00
CA ALA A 234 -28.54 -9.37 -15.12
C ALA A 234 -27.47 -10.17 -15.90
N ARG A 235 -27.85 -10.98 -16.89
CA ARG A 235 -26.91 -11.84 -17.64
C ARG A 235 -25.84 -11.03 -18.41
N PRO A 236 -26.15 -10.04 -19.24
CA PRO A 236 -25.13 -9.24 -19.93
C PRO A 236 -24.31 -8.36 -18.97
N PHE A 237 -24.89 -7.92 -17.85
CA PHE A 237 -24.17 -7.20 -16.82
C PHE A 237 -23.06 -8.07 -16.21
N TRP A 238 -23.40 -9.24 -15.67
CA TRP A 238 -22.42 -10.13 -15.03
C TRP A 238 -21.41 -10.69 -16.03
N ALA A 239 -21.79 -10.97 -17.27
CA ALA A 239 -20.88 -11.43 -18.31
C ALA A 239 -19.76 -10.42 -18.62
N ARG A 240 -20.02 -9.13 -18.42
CA ARG A 240 -19.04 -8.05 -18.63
C ARG A 240 -18.29 -7.68 -17.35
N PHE A 241 -18.97 -7.69 -16.22
CA PHE A 241 -18.45 -7.22 -14.94
C PHE A 241 -17.56 -8.25 -14.24
N ALA A 242 -17.98 -9.53 -14.22
CA ALA A 242 -17.27 -10.58 -13.50
C ALA A 242 -15.85 -10.88 -14.03
N PRO A 243 -15.59 -10.96 -15.35
CA PRO A 243 -14.22 -11.17 -15.84
C PRO A 243 -13.27 -10.03 -15.44
N PHE A 244 -13.74 -8.78 -15.44
CA PHE A 244 -12.95 -7.64 -15.02
C PHE A 244 -12.65 -7.68 -13.51
N ALA A 245 -13.65 -7.98 -12.69
CA ALA A 245 -13.46 -8.16 -11.25
C ALA A 245 -12.52 -9.33 -10.94
N GLY A 246 -12.62 -10.44 -11.69
CA GLY A 246 -11.72 -11.58 -11.57
C GLY A 246 -10.27 -11.24 -11.90
N TRP A 247 -10.04 -10.42 -12.92
CA TRP A 247 -8.70 -9.92 -13.22
C TRP A 247 -8.15 -9.03 -12.08
N LEU A 248 -8.97 -8.12 -11.56
CA LEU A 248 -8.61 -7.30 -10.41
C LEU A 248 -8.31 -8.15 -9.17
N LEU A 249 -9.11 -9.19 -8.93
CA LEU A 249 -8.86 -10.13 -7.84
C LEU A 249 -7.48 -10.79 -8.00
N MET A 250 -7.14 -11.26 -9.19
CA MET A 250 -5.86 -11.92 -9.45
C MET A 250 -4.68 -10.98 -9.19
N VAL A 251 -4.74 -9.74 -9.69
CA VAL A 251 -3.69 -8.73 -9.47
C VAL A 251 -3.57 -8.35 -7.99
N ASN A 252 -4.71 -8.17 -7.32
CA ASN A 252 -4.75 -7.84 -5.89
C ASN A 252 -4.20 -8.99 -5.04
N MET A 253 -4.60 -10.25 -5.35
CA MET A 253 -4.07 -11.43 -4.66
C MET A 253 -2.55 -11.58 -4.85
N LEU A 254 -2.04 -11.35 -6.04
CA LEU A 254 -0.60 -11.39 -6.31
C LEU A 254 0.16 -10.38 -5.44
N ALA A 255 -0.33 -9.14 -5.36
CA ALA A 255 0.29 -8.09 -4.55
C ALA A 255 0.22 -8.43 -3.04
N ASN A 256 -0.94 -8.86 -2.56
CA ASN A 256 -1.13 -9.22 -1.16
C ASN A 256 -0.31 -10.46 -0.77
N LEU A 257 -0.25 -11.49 -1.63
CA LEU A 257 0.59 -12.67 -1.40
C LEU A 257 2.07 -12.29 -1.32
N PHE A 258 2.56 -11.44 -2.22
CA PHE A 258 3.94 -10.96 -2.16
C PHE A 258 4.24 -10.25 -0.83
N GLU A 259 3.25 -9.57 -0.25
CA GLU A 259 3.42 -8.88 1.02
C GLU A 259 3.41 -9.82 2.24
N VAL A 260 2.60 -10.90 2.21
CA VAL A 260 2.31 -11.69 3.43
C VAL A 260 2.95 -13.09 3.44
N ILE A 261 3.43 -13.59 2.30
CA ILE A 261 3.86 -14.99 2.14
C ILE A 261 4.96 -15.38 3.13
N ASP A 262 5.91 -14.48 3.42
CA ASP A 262 7.00 -14.74 4.35
C ASP A 262 6.50 -15.16 5.74
N ARG A 263 5.44 -14.53 6.23
CA ARG A 263 4.85 -14.81 7.54
C ARG A 263 4.26 -16.20 7.59
N TYR A 264 3.53 -16.60 6.54
CA TYR A 264 3.01 -17.97 6.41
C TYR A 264 4.15 -18.98 6.30
N MET A 265 5.20 -18.65 5.54
CA MET A 265 6.38 -19.52 5.44
C MET A 265 7.08 -19.68 6.79
N ILE A 266 7.26 -18.60 7.57
CA ILE A 266 7.87 -18.66 8.92
C ILE A 266 7.04 -19.58 9.82
N VAL A 267 5.72 -19.48 9.83
CA VAL A 267 4.86 -20.30 10.71
C VAL A 267 4.85 -21.77 10.30
N HIS A 268 4.87 -22.08 9.00
CA HIS A 268 4.64 -23.45 8.51
C HIS A 268 5.89 -24.21 8.09
N TYR A 269 6.98 -23.54 7.76
CA TYR A 269 8.20 -24.17 7.22
C TYR A 269 9.43 -23.95 8.10
N SER A 270 9.32 -23.19 9.20
CA SER A 270 10.38 -23.17 10.20
C SER A 270 10.39 -24.49 10.99
N THR A 271 11.57 -24.87 11.46
CA THR A 271 11.75 -26.06 12.31
C THR A 271 11.44 -25.80 13.80
N MET A 272 10.95 -24.60 14.11
CA MET A 272 10.71 -24.10 15.46
C MET A 272 9.31 -24.50 15.97
N PRO A 273 9.09 -24.56 17.29
CA PRO A 273 7.75 -24.64 17.88
C PRO A 273 6.87 -23.47 17.41
N THR A 274 5.56 -23.69 17.30
CA THR A 274 4.61 -22.68 16.78
C THR A 274 4.67 -21.35 17.53
N SER A 275 4.81 -21.36 18.86
CA SER A 275 4.92 -20.13 19.67
C SER A 275 6.18 -19.32 19.32
N GLU A 276 7.29 -20.01 19.09
CA GLU A 276 8.53 -19.37 18.69
C GLU A 276 8.46 -18.86 17.25
N ALA A 277 7.85 -19.62 16.33
CA ALA A 277 7.60 -19.18 14.95
C ALA A 277 6.75 -17.92 14.92
N LEU A 278 5.69 -17.84 15.74
CA LEU A 278 4.87 -16.63 15.89
C LEU A 278 5.67 -15.47 16.49
N ALA A 279 6.55 -15.73 17.46
CA ALA A 279 7.45 -14.70 18.00
C ALA A 279 8.42 -14.19 16.92
N GLN A 280 8.90 -15.05 16.00
CA GLN A 280 9.71 -14.62 14.85
C GLN A 280 8.89 -13.73 13.88
N VAL A 281 7.62 -14.04 13.65
CA VAL A 281 6.73 -13.15 12.88
C VAL A 281 6.59 -11.79 13.57
N GLY A 282 6.48 -11.75 14.90
CA GLY A 282 6.45 -10.50 15.68
C GLY A 282 7.76 -9.71 15.58
N ASN A 283 8.90 -10.38 15.62
CA ASN A 283 10.22 -9.78 15.36
C ASN A 283 10.29 -9.20 13.94
N TYR A 284 9.80 -9.95 12.94
CA TYR A 284 9.71 -9.47 11.56
C TYR A 284 8.83 -8.23 11.44
N HIS A 285 7.64 -8.26 12.08
CA HIS A 285 6.73 -7.10 12.11
C HIS A 285 7.41 -5.86 12.69
N SER A 286 8.11 -5.99 13.83
CA SER A 286 8.78 -4.88 14.50
C SER A 286 9.86 -4.24 13.63
N SER A 287 10.61 -5.05 12.85
CA SER A 287 11.63 -4.57 11.92
C SER A 287 11.04 -3.77 10.75
N ARG A 288 9.76 -3.98 10.41
CA ARG A 288 9.06 -3.34 9.27
C ARG A 288 8.36 -2.04 9.63
N VAL A 289 8.13 -1.75 10.91
CA VAL A 289 7.32 -0.59 11.36
C VAL A 289 7.81 0.73 10.73
N ILE A 290 9.12 0.99 10.78
CA ILE A 290 9.68 2.23 10.21
C ILE A 290 9.90 2.10 8.70
N PRO A 291 10.51 1.03 8.16
CA PRO A 291 10.70 0.89 6.72
C PRO A 291 9.42 1.01 5.89
N MET A 292 8.29 0.52 6.40
CA MET A 292 6.99 0.64 5.71
C MET A 292 6.46 2.07 5.63
N LEU A 293 6.88 2.99 6.50
CA LEU A 293 6.59 4.41 6.33
C LEU A 293 7.26 4.97 5.07
N MET A 294 8.51 4.56 4.81
CA MET A 294 9.25 5.00 3.62
C MET A 294 8.56 4.52 2.33
N VAL A 295 8.11 3.26 2.31
CA VAL A 295 7.31 2.71 1.21
C VAL A 295 6.02 3.50 1.02
N THR A 296 5.37 3.85 2.11
CA THR A 296 4.13 4.63 2.09
C THR A 296 4.34 6.05 1.52
N VAL A 297 5.45 6.71 1.89
CA VAL A 297 5.83 8.01 1.30
C VAL A 297 6.09 7.87 -0.19
N ALA A 298 6.79 6.80 -0.62
CA ALA A 298 7.03 6.51 -2.03
C ALA A 298 5.73 6.35 -2.82
N ALA A 299 4.76 5.59 -2.29
CA ALA A 299 3.45 5.40 -2.92
C ALA A 299 2.69 6.74 -3.05
N MET A 300 2.73 7.58 -2.01
CA MET A 300 2.11 8.91 -2.03
C MET A 300 2.76 9.82 -3.08
N LEU A 301 4.07 9.88 -3.12
CA LEU A 301 4.81 10.67 -4.12
C LEU A 301 4.57 10.14 -5.53
N GLY A 302 4.56 8.82 -5.72
CA GLY A 302 4.20 8.18 -6.97
C GLY A 302 2.84 8.64 -7.49
N SER A 303 1.82 8.61 -6.62
CA SER A 303 0.45 9.05 -6.98
C SER A 303 0.35 10.52 -7.37
N MET A 304 1.19 11.39 -6.79
CA MET A 304 1.25 12.81 -7.14
C MET A 304 1.93 13.06 -8.49
N ILE A 305 2.95 12.26 -8.82
CA ILE A 305 3.74 12.45 -10.05
C ILE A 305 3.03 11.85 -11.26
N THR A 306 2.30 10.75 -11.09
CA THR A 306 1.64 10.00 -12.18
C THR A 306 0.82 10.87 -13.13
N PRO A 307 -0.05 11.80 -12.68
CA PRO A 307 -0.84 12.63 -13.60
C PRO A 307 0.03 13.54 -14.49
N HIS A 308 1.12 14.08 -13.92
CA HIS A 308 2.05 14.93 -14.66
C HIS A 308 2.83 14.13 -15.71
N LEU A 309 3.32 12.94 -15.33
CA LEU A 309 4.01 12.04 -16.26
C LEU A 309 3.09 11.58 -17.40
N SER A 310 1.84 11.24 -17.08
CA SER A 310 0.85 10.83 -18.09
C SER A 310 0.53 11.97 -19.06
N HIS A 311 0.35 13.19 -18.57
CA HIS A 311 0.13 14.36 -19.42
C HIS A 311 1.31 14.59 -20.39
N ASP A 312 2.55 14.52 -19.89
CA ASP A 312 3.74 14.71 -20.73
C ASP A 312 3.93 13.56 -21.72
N TRP A 313 3.54 12.33 -21.32
CA TRP A 313 3.57 11.16 -22.20
C TRP A 313 2.61 11.29 -23.38
N GLU A 314 1.35 11.66 -23.11
CA GLU A 314 0.33 11.89 -24.15
C GLU A 314 0.68 13.07 -25.07
N ALA A 315 1.39 14.09 -24.54
CA ALA A 315 1.94 15.18 -25.34
C ALA A 315 3.14 14.76 -26.22
N GLY A 316 3.53 13.48 -26.22
CA GLY A 316 4.65 12.95 -27.00
C GLY A 316 6.04 13.21 -26.41
N ARG A 317 6.15 13.85 -25.23
CA ARG A 317 7.41 14.22 -24.58
C ARG A 317 8.05 13.06 -23.81
N ARG A 318 8.14 11.88 -24.40
CA ARG A 318 8.60 10.64 -23.75
C ARG A 318 10.02 10.73 -23.16
N ARG A 319 10.93 11.45 -23.83
CA ARG A 319 12.30 11.66 -23.32
C ARG A 319 12.30 12.50 -22.05
N GLU A 320 11.46 13.52 -21.99
CA GLU A 320 11.30 14.40 -20.83
C GLU A 320 10.70 13.64 -19.64
N VAL A 321 9.70 12.78 -19.88
CA VAL A 321 9.14 11.86 -18.85
C VAL A 321 10.25 10.97 -18.28
N GLY A 322 11.08 10.36 -19.16
CA GLY A 322 12.21 9.52 -18.72
C GLY A 322 13.22 10.30 -17.88
N HIS A 323 13.61 11.49 -18.33
CA HIS A 323 14.57 12.35 -17.62
C HIS A 323 14.04 12.81 -16.25
N ARG A 324 12.82 13.32 -16.19
CA ARG A 324 12.18 13.77 -14.93
C ARG A 324 12.04 12.63 -13.92
N LEU A 325 11.64 11.44 -14.41
CA LEU A 325 11.52 10.27 -13.53
C LEU A 325 12.89 9.78 -13.04
N ALA A 326 13.92 9.82 -13.91
CA ALA A 326 15.29 9.48 -13.54
C ALA A 326 15.84 10.44 -12.46
N LEU A 327 15.68 11.76 -12.67
CA LEU A 327 16.08 12.77 -11.70
C LEU A 327 15.35 12.58 -10.36
N PHE A 328 14.03 12.37 -10.41
CA PHE A 328 13.24 12.11 -9.21
C PHE A 328 13.70 10.84 -8.48
N LEU A 329 14.00 9.75 -9.22
CA LEU A 329 14.52 8.52 -8.66
C LEU A 329 15.88 8.71 -7.97
N LYS A 330 16.78 9.50 -8.57
CA LYS A 330 18.08 9.84 -7.97
C LYS A 330 17.92 10.55 -6.64
N LEU A 331 17.11 11.61 -6.61
CA LEU A 331 16.89 12.41 -5.39
C LEU A 331 16.18 11.62 -4.31
N PHE A 332 15.08 10.96 -4.69
CA PHE A 332 14.27 10.20 -3.75
C PHE A 332 15.01 8.95 -3.24
N GLY A 333 15.70 8.23 -4.12
CA GLY A 333 16.47 7.05 -3.76
C GLY A 333 17.64 7.38 -2.83
N PHE A 334 18.34 8.49 -3.06
CA PHE A 334 19.35 9.00 -2.13
C PHE A 334 18.73 9.36 -0.77
N ALA A 335 17.61 10.08 -0.77
CA ALA A 335 16.90 10.46 0.46
C ALA A 335 16.39 9.21 1.23
N LEU A 336 15.93 8.16 0.53
CA LEU A 336 15.55 6.89 1.14
C LEU A 336 16.72 6.22 1.87
N VAL A 337 17.89 6.11 1.23
CA VAL A 337 19.05 5.45 1.84
C VAL A 337 19.60 6.31 2.98
N LEU A 338 19.57 7.65 2.86
CA LEU A 338 19.93 8.57 3.94
C LEU A 338 19.00 8.40 5.15
N GLY A 339 17.68 8.40 4.91
CA GLY A 339 16.69 8.15 5.95
C GLY A 339 16.83 6.76 6.59
N SER A 340 17.09 5.73 5.77
CA SER A 340 17.36 4.37 6.25
C SER A 340 18.61 4.30 7.13
N THR A 341 19.67 5.02 6.76
CA THR A 341 20.90 5.12 7.57
C THR A 341 20.63 5.83 8.90
N ALA A 342 19.86 6.91 8.88
CA ALA A 342 19.44 7.59 10.12
C ALA A 342 18.63 6.65 11.03
N VAL A 343 17.74 5.82 10.45
CA VAL A 343 16.99 4.79 11.18
C VAL A 343 17.92 3.76 11.78
N LEU A 344 18.95 3.28 11.05
CA LEU A 344 19.95 2.34 11.60
C LEU A 344 20.73 2.94 12.76
N VAL A 345 21.14 4.21 12.69
CA VAL A 345 21.81 4.90 13.79
C VAL A 345 20.89 5.01 15.02
N ALA A 346 19.61 5.31 14.80
CA ALA A 346 18.63 5.46 15.87
C ALA A 346 18.06 4.12 16.39
N SER A 347 18.27 3.01 15.66
CA SER A 347 17.62 1.72 15.94
C SER A 347 17.93 1.15 17.34
N PRO A 348 19.15 1.23 17.91
CA PRO A 348 19.40 0.73 19.26
C PRO A 348 18.54 1.47 20.31
N LEU A 349 18.40 2.80 20.14
CA LEU A 349 17.55 3.62 21.02
C LEU A 349 16.06 3.25 20.85
N LEU A 350 15.61 3.07 19.62
CA LEU A 350 14.22 2.71 19.32
C LEU A 350 13.88 1.34 19.92
N PHE A 351 14.68 0.30 19.62
CA PHE A 351 14.42 -1.05 20.08
C PHE A 351 14.62 -1.18 21.60
N GLY A 352 15.65 -0.54 22.16
CA GLY A 352 15.90 -0.55 23.60
C GLY A 352 14.84 0.21 24.40
N TRP A 353 14.55 1.47 24.02
CA TRP A 353 13.65 2.32 24.79
C TRP A 353 12.19 2.22 24.37
N ALA A 354 11.88 2.37 23.07
CA ALA A 354 10.48 2.39 22.62
C ALA A 354 9.86 0.99 22.65
N PHE A 355 10.59 -0.05 22.24
CA PHE A 355 10.12 -1.44 22.24
C PHE A 355 10.51 -2.21 23.50
N ARG A 356 11.17 -1.58 24.47
CA ARG A 356 11.59 -2.18 25.76
C ARG A 356 12.53 -3.38 25.61
N GLY A 357 13.34 -3.45 24.56
CA GLY A 357 14.30 -4.56 24.35
C GLY A 357 13.65 -5.92 24.07
N LYS A 358 12.38 -5.98 23.63
CA LYS A 358 11.67 -7.26 23.42
C LYS A 358 11.91 -7.89 22.05
N PHE A 359 12.46 -7.13 21.08
CA PHE A 359 12.50 -7.51 19.66
C PHE A 359 13.92 -7.54 19.09
N ASP A 360 14.84 -8.21 19.78
CA ASP A 360 16.25 -8.31 19.34
C ASP A 360 16.40 -8.97 17.96
N GLY A 361 15.57 -9.97 17.66
CA GLY A 361 15.53 -10.60 16.35
C GLY A 361 15.11 -9.62 15.25
N GLY A 362 14.20 -8.69 15.55
CA GLY A 362 13.79 -7.62 14.63
C GLY A 362 14.90 -6.62 14.38
N LEU A 363 15.67 -6.25 15.41
CA LEU A 363 16.84 -5.38 15.28
C LEU A 363 17.93 -6.03 14.42
N ALA A 364 18.19 -7.32 14.60
CA ALA A 364 19.21 -8.06 13.85
C ALA A 364 18.92 -8.08 12.33
N VAL A 365 17.66 -8.18 11.92
CA VAL A 365 17.28 -8.22 10.50
C VAL A 365 16.95 -6.84 9.92
N LEU A 366 16.90 -5.78 10.72
CA LEU A 366 16.51 -4.42 10.30
C LEU A 366 17.32 -3.90 9.11
N PRO A 367 18.66 -4.08 8.99
CA PRO A 367 19.42 -3.59 7.84
C PRO A 367 18.91 -4.17 6.51
N TRP A 368 18.61 -5.47 6.48
CA TRP A 368 18.05 -6.16 5.32
C TRP A 368 16.62 -5.72 5.03
N THR A 369 15.82 -5.50 6.07
CA THR A 369 14.46 -4.97 5.95
C THR A 369 14.46 -3.57 5.33
N LEU A 370 15.34 -2.69 5.77
CA LEU A 370 15.52 -1.36 5.17
C LEU A 370 15.97 -1.44 3.71
N THR A 371 16.85 -2.39 3.40
CA THR A 371 17.35 -2.61 2.03
C THR A 371 16.21 -2.98 1.09
N TYR A 372 15.42 -4.02 1.40
CA TYR A 372 14.35 -4.42 0.49
C TYR A 372 13.20 -3.42 0.44
N CYS A 373 12.87 -2.76 1.55
CA CYS A 373 11.87 -1.70 1.56
C CYS A 373 12.31 -0.49 0.71
N SER A 374 13.61 -0.15 0.71
CA SER A 374 14.15 0.90 -0.16
C SER A 374 14.02 0.51 -1.64
N TRP A 375 14.35 -0.72 -2.01
CA TRP A 375 14.13 -1.20 -3.38
C TRP A 375 12.66 -1.24 -3.76
N PHE A 376 11.80 -1.70 -2.87
CA PHE A 376 10.35 -1.71 -3.11
C PHE A 376 9.79 -0.29 -3.28
N ALA A 377 10.25 0.67 -2.48
CA ALA A 377 9.91 2.07 -2.64
C ALA A 377 10.36 2.64 -4.00
N MET A 378 11.57 2.27 -4.45
CA MET A 378 12.05 2.65 -5.79
C MET A 378 11.20 2.01 -6.90
N VAL A 379 10.78 0.75 -6.75
CA VAL A 379 9.83 0.09 -7.67
C VAL A 379 8.54 0.89 -7.78
N MET A 380 7.97 1.36 -6.64
CA MET A 380 6.75 2.18 -6.63
C MET A 380 6.87 3.47 -7.47
N ILE A 381 8.08 3.99 -7.61
CA ILE A 381 8.34 5.18 -8.44
C ILE A 381 8.55 4.80 -9.91
N VAL A 382 9.45 3.86 -10.21
CA VAL A 382 9.82 3.56 -11.60
C VAL A 382 8.71 2.86 -12.38
N GLN A 383 7.81 2.13 -11.72
CA GLN A 383 6.67 1.47 -12.38
C GLN A 383 5.71 2.48 -13.06
N ASN A 384 5.71 3.76 -12.65
CA ASN A 384 4.90 4.79 -13.30
C ASN A 384 5.22 4.96 -14.79
N TYR A 385 6.47 4.73 -15.19
CA TYR A 385 6.85 4.74 -16.61
C TYR A 385 6.14 3.63 -17.41
N LEU A 386 6.02 2.43 -16.81
CA LEU A 386 5.27 1.31 -17.43
C LEU A 386 3.77 1.59 -17.50
N TRP A 387 3.24 2.31 -16.51
CA TRP A 387 1.83 2.72 -16.50
C TRP A 387 1.55 3.76 -17.59
N CYS A 388 2.39 4.80 -17.73
CA CYS A 388 2.28 5.76 -18.85
C CYS A 388 2.36 5.08 -20.21
N ALA A 389 3.17 4.01 -20.32
CA ALA A 389 3.31 3.25 -21.56
C ALA A 389 2.22 2.18 -21.79
N GLU A 390 1.17 2.13 -20.94
CA GLU A 390 0.07 1.14 -20.96
C GLU A 390 0.56 -0.32 -20.84
N LYS A 391 1.74 -0.54 -20.25
CA LYS A 391 2.36 -1.86 -20.06
C LYS A 391 2.34 -2.31 -18.59
N ALA A 392 1.30 -1.98 -17.85
CA ALA A 392 1.15 -2.33 -16.43
C ALA A 392 1.28 -3.84 -16.15
N TYR A 393 0.95 -4.71 -17.13
CA TYR A 393 1.10 -6.16 -16.99
C TYR A 393 2.56 -6.60 -16.74
N LEU A 394 3.55 -5.81 -17.20
CA LEU A 394 4.96 -6.11 -16.95
C LEU A 394 5.32 -5.96 -15.46
N CYS A 395 4.64 -5.05 -14.74
CA CYS A 395 4.78 -4.96 -13.28
C CYS A 395 4.28 -6.24 -12.60
N SER A 396 3.14 -6.78 -13.06
CA SER A 396 2.60 -8.05 -12.54
C SER A 396 3.53 -9.24 -12.83
N VAL A 397 4.15 -9.28 -14.01
CA VAL A 397 5.16 -10.30 -14.36
C VAL A 397 6.38 -10.20 -13.44
N ALA A 398 6.90 -8.99 -13.21
CA ALA A 398 8.06 -8.78 -12.33
C ALA A 398 7.72 -9.18 -10.88
N LEU A 399 6.56 -8.78 -10.38
CA LEU A 399 6.11 -9.10 -9.03
C LEU A 399 5.84 -10.61 -8.87
N GLY A 400 5.21 -11.25 -9.87
CA GLY A 400 4.96 -12.69 -9.88
C GLY A 400 6.27 -13.50 -9.89
N THR A 401 7.24 -13.09 -10.70
CA THR A 401 8.58 -13.71 -10.70
C THR A 401 9.27 -13.53 -9.35
N GLY A 402 9.20 -12.32 -8.77
CA GLY A 402 9.70 -12.06 -7.43
C GLY A 402 9.05 -12.98 -6.38
N LEU A 403 7.72 -13.18 -6.44
CA LEU A 403 7.01 -14.08 -5.53
C LEU A 403 7.49 -15.54 -5.65
N VAL A 404 7.68 -16.05 -6.87
CA VAL A 404 8.20 -17.41 -7.08
C VAL A 404 9.60 -17.55 -6.51
N VAL A 405 10.46 -16.56 -6.75
CA VAL A 405 11.82 -16.53 -6.17
C VAL A 405 11.77 -16.47 -4.64
N ASN A 406 10.89 -15.63 -4.09
CA ASN A 406 10.69 -15.51 -2.64
C ASN A 406 10.32 -16.86 -2.01
N ILE A 407 9.29 -17.53 -2.55
CA ILE A 407 8.86 -18.85 -2.05
C ILE A 407 10.01 -19.87 -2.16
N GLY A 408 10.67 -19.95 -3.31
CA GLY A 408 11.77 -20.90 -3.52
C GLY A 408 12.93 -20.67 -2.56
N LEU A 409 13.32 -19.42 -2.34
CA LEU A 409 14.39 -19.08 -1.40
C LEU A 409 13.97 -19.27 0.07
N ASN A 410 12.71 -18.99 0.42
CA ASN A 410 12.22 -19.28 1.76
C ASN A 410 12.29 -20.78 2.07
N LEU A 411 11.92 -21.67 1.15
CA LEU A 411 12.02 -23.11 1.33
C LEU A 411 13.47 -23.57 1.58
N LEU A 412 14.45 -22.88 1.00
CA LEU A 412 15.89 -23.20 1.13
C LEU A 412 16.54 -22.55 2.35
N LEU A 413 16.24 -21.27 2.61
CA LEU A 413 16.95 -20.45 3.58
C LEU A 413 16.29 -20.42 4.96
N LEU A 414 14.98 -20.59 5.04
CA LEU A 414 14.25 -20.51 6.30
C LEU A 414 14.62 -21.62 7.29
N PRO A 415 14.73 -22.91 6.88
CA PRO A 415 15.09 -23.97 7.82
C PRO A 415 16.46 -23.77 8.50
N PRO A 416 17.57 -23.40 7.81
CA PRO A 416 18.86 -23.20 8.45
C PRO A 416 19.07 -21.83 9.10
N LEU A 417 18.41 -20.75 8.59
CA LEU A 417 18.69 -19.38 8.98
C LEU A 417 17.52 -18.70 9.74
N GLY A 418 16.39 -19.39 9.88
CA GLY A 418 15.21 -18.83 10.56
C GLY A 418 14.76 -17.50 9.96
N LEU A 419 14.46 -16.50 10.80
CA LEU A 419 14.00 -15.17 10.39
C LEU A 419 14.95 -14.51 9.38
N LEU A 420 16.25 -14.63 9.57
CA LEU A 420 17.21 -14.05 8.63
C LEU A 420 17.05 -14.66 7.23
N GLY A 421 16.77 -15.97 7.13
CA GLY A 421 16.50 -16.66 5.87
C GLY A 421 15.28 -16.08 5.15
N ALA A 422 14.19 -15.83 5.86
CA ALA A 422 12.98 -15.20 5.31
C ALA A 422 13.27 -13.79 4.79
N VAL A 423 14.00 -12.99 5.56
CA VAL A 423 14.32 -11.61 5.17
C VAL A 423 15.28 -11.56 3.98
N LEU A 424 16.24 -12.48 3.89
CA LEU A 424 17.14 -12.61 2.73
C LEU A 424 16.36 -13.05 1.48
N ALA A 425 15.41 -13.98 1.61
CA ALA A 425 14.53 -14.40 0.52
C ALA A 425 13.74 -13.21 -0.03
N THR A 426 13.14 -12.41 0.85
CA THR A 426 12.39 -11.18 0.48
C THR A 426 13.29 -10.13 -0.15
N THR A 427 14.50 -9.95 0.39
CA THR A 427 15.48 -8.99 -0.15
C THR A 427 15.88 -9.38 -1.58
N THR A 428 16.17 -10.65 -1.81
CA THR A 428 16.52 -11.17 -3.14
C THR A 428 15.34 -11.10 -4.11
N ALA A 429 14.12 -11.43 -3.65
CA ALA A 429 12.92 -11.34 -4.45
C ALA A 429 12.65 -9.90 -4.93
N ASN A 430 12.81 -8.91 -4.04
CA ASN A 430 12.68 -7.49 -4.39
C ASN A 430 13.77 -7.03 -5.36
N LEU A 431 15.00 -7.50 -5.20
CA LEU A 431 16.09 -7.23 -6.14
C LEU A 431 15.76 -7.80 -7.54
N VAL A 432 15.25 -9.02 -7.62
CA VAL A 432 14.85 -9.66 -8.88
C VAL A 432 13.69 -8.89 -9.52
N ALA A 433 12.66 -8.53 -8.75
CA ALA A 433 11.53 -7.76 -9.25
C ALA A 433 11.99 -6.38 -9.78
N LEU A 434 12.81 -5.66 -9.04
CA LEU A 434 13.41 -4.39 -9.46
C LEU A 434 14.26 -4.56 -10.73
N GLY A 435 15.12 -5.59 -10.78
CA GLY A 435 15.97 -5.88 -11.93
C GLY A 435 15.16 -6.16 -13.19
N LEU A 436 14.06 -6.93 -13.09
CA LEU A 436 13.15 -7.17 -14.21
C LEU A 436 12.44 -5.89 -14.67
N ILE A 437 11.96 -5.07 -13.76
CA ILE A 437 11.37 -3.77 -14.11
C ILE A 437 12.40 -2.89 -14.81
N CYS A 438 13.62 -2.79 -14.28
CA CYS A 438 14.71 -2.06 -14.93
C CYS A 438 15.03 -2.60 -16.33
N LEU A 439 15.03 -3.92 -16.51
CA LEU A 439 15.22 -4.54 -17.83
C LEU A 439 14.10 -4.16 -18.81
N PHE A 440 12.84 -4.19 -18.37
CA PHE A 440 11.72 -3.77 -19.21
C PHE A 440 11.81 -2.28 -19.58
N LEU A 441 12.15 -1.43 -18.62
CA LEU A 441 12.35 0.00 -18.82
C LEU A 441 13.50 0.28 -19.80
N ALA A 442 14.63 -0.42 -19.66
CA ALA A 442 15.77 -0.29 -20.57
C ALA A 442 15.39 -0.63 -22.02
N ARG A 443 14.59 -1.71 -22.22
CA ARG A 443 14.07 -2.08 -23.55
C ARG A 443 13.09 -1.05 -24.12
N MET A 444 12.55 -0.17 -23.29
CA MET A 444 11.64 0.90 -23.70
C MET A 444 12.33 2.26 -23.86
N GLY A 445 13.65 2.32 -23.66
CA GLY A 445 14.45 3.53 -23.84
C GLY A 445 14.49 4.46 -22.63
N PHE A 446 14.20 3.95 -21.42
CA PHE A 446 14.40 4.72 -20.20
C PHE A 446 15.90 5.03 -19.98
N PRO A 447 16.27 6.25 -19.59
CA PRO A 447 17.67 6.65 -19.43
C PRO A 447 18.28 6.09 -18.12
N PHE A 448 19.01 4.97 -18.23
CA PHE A 448 19.81 4.42 -17.12
C PHE A 448 21.21 5.04 -17.13
N ASP A 449 21.31 6.30 -16.77
CA ASP A 449 22.59 6.98 -16.59
C ASP A 449 23.37 6.43 -15.37
N PRO A 450 24.65 6.80 -15.20
CA PRO A 450 25.45 6.34 -14.07
C PRO A 450 24.83 6.67 -12.71
N GLY A 451 24.20 7.85 -12.57
CA GLY A 451 23.55 8.28 -11.32
C GLY A 451 22.39 7.38 -10.92
N VAL A 452 21.50 7.02 -11.86
CA VAL A 452 20.40 6.08 -11.61
C VAL A 452 20.94 4.72 -11.18
N ARG A 453 21.98 4.21 -11.86
CA ARG A 453 22.58 2.90 -11.52
C ARG A 453 23.21 2.90 -10.12
N VAL A 454 23.92 3.96 -9.76
CA VAL A 454 24.50 4.11 -8.42
C VAL A 454 23.39 4.11 -7.36
N VAL A 455 22.33 4.91 -7.54
CA VAL A 455 21.24 5.03 -6.57
C VAL A 455 20.48 3.71 -6.39
N LEU A 456 20.22 2.96 -7.47
CA LEU A 456 19.61 1.63 -7.40
C LEU A 456 20.50 0.61 -6.68
N GLY A 457 21.83 0.78 -6.77
CA GLY A 457 22.83 -0.07 -6.10
C GLY A 457 23.17 0.34 -4.67
N LEU A 458 22.67 1.47 -4.15
CA LEU A 458 23.01 1.96 -2.81
C LEU A 458 22.40 1.14 -1.65
N PRO A 459 21.14 0.66 -1.69
CA PRO A 459 20.50 0.06 -0.51
C PRO A 459 21.31 -1.05 0.19
N PRO A 460 22.04 -1.96 -0.48
CA PRO A 460 22.85 -2.99 0.19
C PRO A 460 23.93 -2.46 1.14
N VAL A 461 24.34 -1.20 0.98
CA VAL A 461 25.33 -0.58 1.87
C VAL A 461 24.82 -0.52 3.32
N LEU A 462 23.48 -0.48 3.52
CA LEU A 462 22.86 -0.54 4.83
C LEU A 462 23.21 -1.81 5.61
N CYS A 463 23.45 -2.93 4.90
CA CYS A 463 23.82 -4.21 5.52
C CYS A 463 25.26 -4.24 6.05
N LEU A 464 26.10 -3.29 5.63
CA LEU A 464 27.47 -3.14 6.12
C LEU A 464 27.55 -2.36 7.43
N GLY A 465 26.42 -1.87 7.92
CA GLY A 465 26.30 -1.13 9.17
C GLY A 465 26.18 0.39 8.97
N PRO A 466 25.71 1.11 10.03
CA PRO A 466 25.34 2.51 9.92
C PRO A 466 26.51 3.45 9.58
N TRP A 467 27.70 3.17 10.11
CA TRP A 467 28.88 4.01 9.91
C TRP A 467 29.45 3.90 8.49
N ILE A 468 29.48 2.68 7.92
CA ILE A 468 29.90 2.47 6.53
C ILE A 468 28.87 3.09 5.60
N ALA A 469 27.58 2.90 5.86
CA ALA A 469 26.51 3.51 5.10
C ALA A 469 26.61 5.04 5.09
N MET A 470 26.87 5.66 6.25
CA MET A 470 27.08 7.10 6.36
C MET A 470 28.30 7.58 5.54
N SER A 471 29.42 6.87 5.64
CA SER A 471 30.64 7.21 4.88
C SER A 471 30.41 7.15 3.37
N VAL A 472 29.74 6.09 2.89
CA VAL A 472 29.40 5.95 1.47
C VAL A 472 28.44 7.07 1.03
N LEU A 473 27.43 7.41 1.85
CA LEU A 473 26.50 8.50 1.53
C LEU A 473 27.20 9.87 1.47
N VAL A 474 28.19 10.14 2.33
CA VAL A 474 29.00 11.37 2.25
C VAL A 474 29.77 11.43 0.94
N VAL A 475 30.38 10.32 0.51
CA VAL A 475 31.09 10.24 -0.77
C VAL A 475 30.13 10.45 -1.95
N VAL A 476 28.97 9.80 -1.91
CA VAL A 476 27.93 9.94 -2.96
C VAL A 476 27.39 11.38 -2.99
N ALA A 477 27.18 12.01 -1.83
CA ALA A 477 26.75 13.41 -1.74
C ALA A 477 27.82 14.37 -2.29
N ALA A 478 29.09 14.14 -1.96
CA ALA A 478 30.21 14.92 -2.47
C ALA A 478 30.31 14.78 -4.01
N GLU A 479 30.18 13.57 -4.53
CA GLU A 479 30.15 13.33 -5.99
C GLU A 479 28.91 13.99 -6.63
N ALA A 480 27.74 13.94 -6.00
CA ALA A 480 26.54 14.62 -6.48
C ALA A 480 26.72 16.16 -6.50
N ALA A 481 27.46 16.72 -5.55
CA ALA A 481 27.71 18.17 -5.46
C ALA A 481 28.84 18.64 -6.40
N LEU A 482 29.93 17.90 -6.51
CA LEU A 482 31.18 18.32 -7.15
C LEU A 482 31.49 17.56 -8.44
N GLY A 483 31.09 16.29 -8.53
CA GLY A 483 31.36 15.40 -9.65
C GLY A 483 30.38 15.60 -10.83
N LYS A 484 30.49 14.79 -11.87
CA LYS A 484 29.66 14.85 -13.10
C LYS A 484 28.93 13.52 -13.37
N HIS A 485 29.15 12.50 -12.54
CA HIS A 485 28.67 11.15 -12.80
C HIS A 485 27.29 10.86 -12.19
N LEU A 486 26.98 11.48 -11.04
CA LEU A 486 25.70 11.29 -10.35
C LEU A 486 24.63 12.26 -10.85
N LEU A 487 24.96 13.55 -10.85
CA LEU A 487 24.09 14.60 -11.36
C LEU A 487 24.81 15.35 -12.49
N THR A 488 24.13 15.52 -13.61
CA THR A 488 24.63 16.37 -14.68
C THR A 488 24.61 17.84 -14.27
N PRO A 489 25.42 18.72 -14.86
CA PRO A 489 25.36 20.16 -14.58
C PRO A 489 23.95 20.73 -14.77
N GLU A 490 23.23 20.28 -15.82
CA GLU A 490 21.86 20.70 -16.10
C GLU A 490 20.89 20.29 -14.99
N GLU A 491 20.98 19.05 -14.49
CA GLU A 491 20.17 18.56 -13.36
C GLU A 491 20.44 19.35 -12.08
N ARG A 492 21.69 19.74 -11.81
CA ARG A 492 22.01 20.59 -10.65
C ARG A 492 21.40 21.98 -10.77
N ASP A 493 21.46 22.57 -11.95
CA ASP A 493 20.86 23.89 -12.20
C ASP A 493 19.33 23.81 -12.08
N GLU A 494 18.71 22.73 -12.52
CA GLU A 494 17.27 22.48 -12.34
C GLU A 494 16.91 22.36 -10.87
N ILE A 495 17.67 21.58 -10.09
CA ILE A 495 17.49 21.44 -8.63
C ILE A 495 17.70 22.79 -7.94
N ALA A 496 18.75 23.53 -8.28
CA ALA A 496 19.05 24.83 -7.69
C ALA A 496 17.98 25.87 -8.03
N ALA A 497 17.47 25.88 -9.26
CA ALA A 497 16.37 26.75 -9.66
C ALA A 497 15.07 26.40 -8.91
N GLY A 498 14.76 25.12 -8.79
CA GLY A 498 13.62 24.63 -7.98
C GLY A 498 13.75 25.05 -6.52
N ALA A 499 14.90 24.81 -5.91
CA ALA A 499 15.17 25.19 -4.50
C ALA A 499 15.04 26.71 -4.29
N ARG A 500 15.60 27.54 -5.17
CA ARG A 500 15.47 29.02 -5.10
C ARG A 500 14.02 29.47 -5.19
N LYS A 501 13.23 28.86 -6.09
CA LYS A 501 11.80 29.17 -6.26
C LYS A 501 10.97 28.89 -5.00
N TYR A 502 11.28 27.80 -4.28
CA TYR A 502 10.55 27.42 -3.05
C TYR A 502 11.07 28.15 -1.82
N LEU A 503 12.39 28.28 -1.66
CA LEU A 503 13.00 29.02 -0.54
C LEU A 503 12.68 30.52 -0.58
N GLY A 504 12.60 31.11 -1.79
CA GLY A 504 12.19 32.51 -1.96
C GLY A 504 10.72 32.81 -1.59
N ARG A 505 9.90 31.78 -1.38
CA ARG A 505 8.51 31.92 -0.88
C ARG A 505 8.38 31.85 0.64
N LEU A 506 9.44 31.47 1.36
CA LEU A 506 9.42 31.41 2.81
C LEU A 506 9.64 32.82 3.40
N PRO A 507 8.71 33.33 4.24
CA PRO A 507 8.87 34.62 4.88
C PRO A 507 10.09 34.58 5.81
N GLY A 508 11.13 35.34 5.50
CA GLY A 508 12.39 35.42 6.27
C GLY A 508 13.68 35.14 5.49
N PHE A 509 13.63 34.47 4.35
CA PHE A 509 14.83 34.13 3.56
C PHE A 509 15.27 35.20 2.57
N HIS A 510 14.47 36.26 2.39
CA HIS A 510 14.82 37.39 1.48
C HIS A 510 16.07 38.20 1.87
N ARG A 511 16.59 38.05 3.09
CA ARG A 511 17.72 38.86 3.59
C ARG A 511 19.12 38.22 3.45
N VAL A 512 19.21 36.96 3.05
CA VAL A 512 20.50 36.24 3.06
C VAL A 512 21.19 36.20 1.69
N TRP A 513 20.49 36.56 0.60
CA TRP A 513 21.00 36.39 -0.79
C TRP A 513 21.09 37.69 -1.60
N THR A 514 21.00 38.84 -0.95
CA THR A 514 21.25 40.17 -1.56
C THR A 514 22.46 40.88 -0.95
N ALA A 515 23.33 40.14 -0.29
CA ALA A 515 24.64 40.67 0.18
C ALA A 515 25.78 39.99 -0.59
#